data_3834877980c3ea9fcf53966429661df5
#
_entry.id   3834877980c3ea9fcf53966429661df5
#
_cell.length_a   1.000
_cell.length_b   1.000
_cell.length_c   1.000
_cell.angle_alpha   90.00
_cell.angle_beta   90.00
_cell.angle_gamma   90.00
#
_symmetry.space_group_name_H-M   'P 1'
#
loop_
_entity.id
_entity.type
_entity.pdbx_description
1 polymer ?
#
loop_
_entity_poly.entity_id
_entity_poly.type
_entity_poly.pdbx_seq_one_letter_code
_entity_poly.pdbx_strand_id
1 'polypeptide(L)'
;MVSFASSARARAASSGNGRLAVICVAGRAWRSYLVAVSVAGPADSYFVCGTPRTGSSLLLGLLESTGVAGRPQAYFREPDEPLWAERWQVPRSADGGLDYVDYLRAALAAGRTGNGVFGAKLMWGTLDELMAKLGRVFPDRAGDDAGLLGSAFGRTGFVFLRRADIVAQAVSWLRAEQTGAWYIGGNGEIGGGVGTGGPPSFDAGRIGQLIQLIGQHNAAWEAWFASAGIRPHRVSYAELDAGMAGVTLAILDFLGLDVPDERVIVPRHERQADELTAQWIERYRLESARS
;
A
#
# COMPACT_ATOMS: atom_id res chain seq x y z
N MET A 1 62.89 16.22 -17.21
CA MET A 1 62.67 15.92 -15.80
C MET A 1 62.23 17.20 -15.10
N VAL A 2 60.94 17.37 -14.92
CA VAL A 2 60.40 18.30 -13.90
C VAL A 2 59.01 17.76 -13.47
N SER A 3 58.94 17.41 -12.20
CA SER A 3 57.75 16.93 -11.50
C SER A 3 56.84 18.09 -11.18
N PHE A 4 55.54 17.96 -11.47
CA PHE A 4 54.51 18.82 -10.88
C PHE A 4 53.49 17.95 -10.13
N ALA A 5 53.64 18.00 -8.78
CA ALA A 5 52.59 17.58 -7.90
C ALA A 5 51.57 18.70 -7.74
N SER A 6 50.32 18.43 -8.10
CA SER A 6 49.19 19.34 -7.84
C SER A 6 48.32 18.77 -6.71
N SER A 7 48.40 19.39 -5.57
CA SER A 7 47.56 19.14 -4.41
C SER A 7 46.19 19.83 -4.56
N ALA A 8 45.13 19.07 -4.68
CA ALA A 8 43.78 19.59 -4.63
C ALA A 8 43.32 19.67 -3.16
N ARG A 9 43.19 20.89 -2.63
CA ARG A 9 42.54 21.16 -1.32
C ARG A 9 41.02 21.17 -1.51
N ALA A 10 40.33 20.28 -0.84
CA ALA A 10 38.91 20.34 -0.66
C ALA A 10 38.57 21.40 0.40
N ARG A 11 37.73 22.38 0.05
CA ARG A 11 37.05 23.28 1.02
C ARG A 11 35.64 22.75 1.21
N ALA A 12 35.30 22.38 2.43
CA ALA A 12 33.94 22.13 2.85
C ALA A 12 33.26 23.47 3.13
N ALA A 13 32.14 23.73 2.44
CA ALA A 13 31.23 24.81 2.78
C ALA A 13 29.94 24.17 3.31
N SER A 14 29.61 24.40 4.57
CA SER A 14 28.35 24.05 5.18
C SER A 14 27.31 25.11 4.81
N SER A 15 26.27 24.73 4.11
CA SER A 15 25.01 25.48 4.06
C SER A 15 23.84 24.50 3.98
N GLY A 16 22.96 24.58 4.97
CA GLY A 16 21.73 23.79 5.01
C GLY A 16 20.82 24.14 3.85
N ASN A 17 20.51 23.15 3.11
CA ASN A 17 19.37 22.87 2.24
C ASN A 17 19.85 21.82 1.23
N GLY A 18 19.20 20.67 1.18
CA GLY A 18 19.60 19.54 0.35
C GLY A 18 19.73 19.91 -1.12
N ARG A 19 20.97 20.13 -1.57
CA ARG A 19 21.35 20.26 -2.97
C ARG A 19 22.32 19.15 -3.32
N LEU A 20 22.01 18.45 -4.41
CA LEU A 20 22.86 17.48 -5.06
C LEU A 20 24.29 18.02 -5.24
N ALA A 21 25.27 17.37 -4.64
CA ALA A 21 26.66 17.54 -5.00
C ALA A 21 27.00 16.56 -6.13
N VAL A 22 27.18 17.06 -7.34
CA VAL A 22 27.76 16.30 -8.45
C VAL A 22 29.27 16.30 -8.28
N ILE A 23 29.85 15.14 -7.92
CA ILE A 23 31.30 14.97 -7.94
C ILE A 23 31.67 14.41 -9.32
N CYS A 24 32.26 15.25 -10.19
CA CYS A 24 32.90 14.82 -11.43
C CYS A 24 34.28 14.22 -11.12
N VAL A 25 34.42 12.90 -11.24
CA VAL A 25 35.72 12.25 -11.30
C VAL A 25 35.99 11.89 -12.76
N ALA A 26 36.97 12.53 -13.35
CA ALA A 26 37.40 12.25 -14.72
C ALA A 26 38.27 10.98 -14.75
N GLY A 27 37.92 10.01 -15.59
CA GLY A 27 38.82 8.96 -16.01
C GLY A 27 38.31 7.53 -16.00
N ARG A 28 37.86 7.09 -17.19
CA ARG A 28 37.77 5.70 -17.69
C ARG A 28 36.68 4.76 -17.17
N ALA A 29 35.94 4.28 -18.15
CA ALA A 29 35.00 3.15 -18.12
C ALA A 29 33.72 3.33 -17.34
N TRP A 30 32.67 3.79 -18.03
CA TRP A 30 31.28 3.84 -17.59
C TRP A 30 30.74 2.41 -17.43
N ARG A 31 30.70 1.93 -16.21
CA ARG A 31 29.66 0.99 -15.76
C ARG A 31 28.71 1.81 -14.91
N SER A 32 27.51 2.03 -15.42
CA SER A 32 26.46 2.71 -14.70
C SER A 32 26.01 1.84 -13.51
N TYR A 33 26.61 2.07 -12.35
CA TYR A 33 26.00 1.70 -11.09
C TYR A 33 25.01 2.80 -10.75
N LEU A 34 23.74 2.60 -11.08
CA LEU A 34 22.65 3.32 -10.45
C LEU A 34 22.61 2.88 -8.98
N VAL A 35 23.40 3.55 -8.16
CA VAL A 35 23.19 3.55 -6.72
C VAL A 35 21.89 4.32 -6.53
N ALA A 36 20.81 3.60 -6.22
CA ALA A 36 19.59 4.24 -5.74
C ALA A 36 19.95 4.97 -4.45
N VAL A 37 20.18 6.28 -4.55
CA VAL A 37 20.31 7.15 -3.39
C VAL A 37 18.94 7.17 -2.73
N SER A 38 18.82 6.49 -1.60
CA SER A 38 17.72 6.70 -0.67
C SER A 38 17.76 8.18 -0.29
N VAL A 39 16.84 8.98 -0.80
CA VAL A 39 16.75 10.39 -0.44
C VAL A 39 16.27 10.42 1.00
N ALA A 40 17.17 10.75 1.92
CA ALA A 40 16.89 10.88 3.34
C ALA A 40 15.84 11.98 3.56
N GLY A 41 14.65 11.58 3.93
CA GLY A 41 13.54 12.45 4.31
C GLY A 41 12.25 11.65 4.45
N PRO A 42 11.28 12.10 5.25
CA PRO A 42 10.03 11.39 5.46
C PRO A 42 9.23 11.25 4.15
N ALA A 43 8.47 10.17 4.00
CA ALA A 43 7.57 9.97 2.89
C ALA A 43 6.44 11.01 2.90
N ASP A 44 6.07 11.52 1.72
CA ASP A 44 4.90 12.39 1.57
C ASP A 44 3.61 11.55 1.53
N SER A 45 3.75 10.30 1.08
CA SER A 45 2.65 9.34 1.00
C SER A 45 3.13 7.90 1.12
N TYR A 46 2.19 6.98 1.32
CA TYR A 46 2.47 5.54 1.21
C TYR A 46 1.22 4.75 0.81
N PHE A 47 1.46 3.57 0.24
CA PHE A 47 0.43 2.59 -0.06
C PHE A 47 0.67 1.27 0.66
N VAL A 48 -0.38 0.77 1.32
CA VAL A 48 -0.43 -0.62 1.79
C VAL A 48 -0.95 -1.48 0.65
N CYS A 49 -0.04 -2.22 0.03
CA CYS A 49 -0.29 -3.08 -1.12
C CYS A 49 -0.51 -4.53 -0.68
N GLY A 50 -1.36 -5.26 -1.38
CA GLY A 50 -1.59 -6.66 -1.10
C GLY A 50 -2.77 -7.24 -1.85
N THR A 51 -3.28 -8.35 -1.32
CA THR A 51 -4.49 -9.03 -1.81
C THR A 51 -5.55 -9.03 -0.70
N PRO A 52 -6.83 -9.22 -1.01
CA PRO A 52 -7.87 -9.29 0.02
C PRO A 52 -7.56 -10.32 1.11
N ARG A 53 -7.97 -10.04 2.34
CA ARG A 53 -7.86 -10.92 3.52
C ARG A 53 -6.43 -11.17 4.03
N THR A 54 -5.49 -10.28 3.73
CA THR A 54 -4.13 -10.28 4.30
C THR A 54 -4.02 -9.61 5.68
N GLY A 55 -5.12 -9.10 6.26
CA GLY A 55 -5.08 -8.29 7.49
C GLY A 55 -4.86 -6.80 7.23
N SER A 56 -5.03 -6.35 5.98
CA SER A 56 -4.80 -4.94 5.62
C SER A 56 -5.66 -3.96 6.42
N SER A 57 -6.94 -4.25 6.67
CA SER A 57 -7.79 -3.36 7.49
C SER A 57 -7.28 -3.21 8.92
N LEU A 58 -6.77 -4.31 9.52
CA LEU A 58 -6.11 -4.25 10.83
C LEU A 58 -4.89 -3.31 10.79
N LEU A 59 -4.01 -3.49 9.80
CA LEU A 59 -2.82 -2.66 9.64
C LEU A 59 -3.17 -1.18 9.41
N LEU A 60 -4.18 -0.88 8.58
CA LEU A 60 -4.61 0.50 8.36
C LEU A 60 -5.07 1.17 9.67
N GLY A 61 -5.84 0.46 10.50
CA GLY A 61 -6.28 0.96 11.80
C GLY A 61 -5.12 1.24 12.75
N LEU A 62 -4.11 0.36 12.78
CA LEU A 62 -2.89 0.55 13.56
C LEU A 62 -2.12 1.79 13.11
N LEU A 63 -1.88 1.94 11.79
CA LEU A 63 -1.18 3.10 11.24
C LEU A 63 -1.93 4.40 11.52
N GLU A 64 -3.25 4.43 11.34
CA GLU A 64 -4.07 5.60 11.65
C GLU A 64 -4.03 5.98 13.13
N SER A 65 -4.00 4.99 14.05
CA SER A 65 -3.94 5.24 15.49
C SER A 65 -2.68 6.00 15.93
N THR A 66 -1.61 5.93 15.14
CA THR A 66 -0.37 6.68 15.41
C THR A 66 -0.55 8.18 15.29
N GLY A 67 -1.53 8.65 14.51
CA GLY A 67 -1.81 10.06 14.24
C GLY A 67 -0.79 10.75 13.34
N VAL A 68 0.24 10.05 12.87
CA VAL A 68 1.31 10.59 11.99
C VAL A 68 1.36 9.92 10.61
N ALA A 69 0.69 8.79 10.44
CA ALA A 69 0.73 7.98 9.22
C ALA A 69 -0.51 8.19 8.32
N GLY A 70 -1.07 9.36 8.27
CA GLY A 70 -2.27 9.60 7.46
C GLY A 70 -3.51 8.92 8.04
N ARG A 71 -4.58 8.91 7.23
CA ARG A 71 -5.84 8.18 7.49
C ARG A 71 -6.06 7.18 6.37
N PRO A 72 -5.31 6.07 6.34
CA PRO A 72 -5.29 5.18 5.20
C PRO A 72 -6.62 4.44 5.01
N GLN A 73 -7.18 4.52 3.79
CA GLN A 73 -8.40 3.86 3.36
C GLN A 73 -8.26 3.34 1.92
N ALA A 74 -9.25 2.61 1.40
CA ALA A 74 -9.30 2.17 0.01
C ALA A 74 -9.91 3.25 -0.89
N TYR A 75 -9.29 4.41 -0.97
CA TYR A 75 -9.83 5.56 -1.69
C TYR A 75 -9.99 5.35 -3.20
N PHE A 76 -9.17 4.49 -3.81
CA PHE A 76 -9.06 4.35 -5.27
C PHE A 76 -9.70 3.06 -5.82
N ARG A 77 -10.48 2.36 -5.02
CA ARG A 77 -11.25 1.21 -5.49
C ARG A 77 -12.47 1.71 -6.26
N GLU A 78 -12.53 1.42 -7.55
CA GLU A 78 -13.52 1.98 -8.47
C GLU A 78 -14.99 1.89 -8.00
N PRO A 79 -15.47 0.76 -7.46
CA PRO A 79 -16.84 0.70 -6.93
C PRO A 79 -17.11 1.62 -5.74
N ASP A 80 -16.08 2.06 -5.02
CA ASP A 80 -16.21 2.92 -3.83
C ASP A 80 -16.01 4.40 -4.15
N GLU A 81 -15.36 4.73 -5.27
CA GLU A 81 -15.07 6.12 -5.64
C GLU A 81 -16.32 7.02 -5.71
N PRO A 82 -17.48 6.58 -6.25
CA PRO A 82 -18.69 7.39 -6.22
C PRO A 82 -19.17 7.72 -4.82
N LEU A 83 -19.01 6.79 -3.87
CA LEU A 83 -19.41 6.99 -2.47
C LEU A 83 -18.47 7.96 -1.75
N TRP A 84 -17.17 7.88 -2.05
CA TRP A 84 -16.18 8.84 -1.56
C TRP A 84 -16.44 10.22 -2.14
N ALA A 85 -16.68 10.32 -3.46
CA ALA A 85 -16.96 11.57 -4.14
C ALA A 85 -18.20 12.27 -3.55
N GLU A 86 -19.28 11.52 -3.28
CA GLU A 86 -20.48 12.03 -2.64
C GLU A 86 -20.17 12.55 -1.22
N ARG A 87 -19.46 11.75 -0.42
CA ARG A 87 -19.07 12.13 0.95
C ARG A 87 -18.24 13.41 0.99
N TRP A 88 -17.37 13.62 0.01
CA TRP A 88 -16.50 14.80 -0.09
C TRP A 88 -17.09 15.92 -0.92
N GLN A 89 -18.29 15.74 -1.47
CA GLN A 89 -18.97 16.72 -2.31
C GLN A 89 -18.11 17.12 -3.52
N VAL A 90 -17.44 16.14 -4.14
CA VAL A 90 -16.63 16.35 -5.34
C VAL A 90 -17.53 16.76 -6.49
N PRO A 91 -17.27 17.88 -7.21
CA PRO A 91 -18.05 18.30 -8.33
C PRO A 91 -18.08 17.24 -9.46
N ARG A 92 -19.18 17.15 -10.17
CA ARG A 92 -19.25 16.36 -11.40
C ARG A 92 -18.88 17.21 -12.59
N SER A 93 -18.19 16.60 -13.55
CA SER A 93 -17.89 17.21 -14.84
C SER A 93 -19.18 17.45 -15.64
N ALA A 94 -19.09 18.28 -16.69
CA ALA A 94 -20.26 18.67 -17.51
C ALA A 94 -20.98 17.49 -18.17
N ASP A 95 -20.29 16.39 -18.42
CA ASP A 95 -20.83 15.11 -18.93
C ASP A 95 -21.39 14.20 -17.82
N GLY A 96 -21.41 14.68 -16.57
CA GLY A 96 -21.89 13.93 -15.40
C GLY A 96 -20.88 12.95 -14.81
N GLY A 97 -19.67 12.84 -15.38
CA GLY A 97 -18.57 12.03 -14.88
C GLY A 97 -17.95 12.58 -13.60
N LEU A 98 -17.02 11.84 -13.04
CA LEU A 98 -16.22 12.27 -11.92
C LEU A 98 -15.00 13.07 -12.43
N ASP A 99 -14.84 14.32 -11.99
CA ASP A 99 -13.59 15.04 -12.20
C ASP A 99 -12.50 14.42 -11.34
N TYR A 100 -11.56 13.74 -11.97
CA TYR A 100 -10.56 12.97 -11.24
C TYR A 100 -9.48 13.85 -10.61
N VAL A 101 -9.28 15.07 -11.10
CA VAL A 101 -8.38 16.05 -10.47
C VAL A 101 -8.95 16.48 -9.12
N ASP A 102 -10.22 16.83 -9.09
CA ASP A 102 -10.91 17.23 -7.87
C ASP A 102 -11.09 16.05 -6.91
N TYR A 103 -11.36 14.85 -7.44
CA TYR A 103 -11.41 13.63 -6.65
C TYR A 103 -10.06 13.34 -5.96
N LEU A 104 -8.96 13.37 -6.71
CA LEU A 104 -7.62 13.15 -6.19
C LEU A 104 -7.26 14.18 -5.10
N ARG A 105 -7.61 15.45 -5.32
CA ARG A 105 -7.41 16.52 -4.34
C ARG A 105 -8.20 16.26 -3.04
N ALA A 106 -9.45 15.85 -3.16
CA ALA A 106 -10.31 15.53 -2.03
C ALA A 106 -9.80 14.28 -1.27
N ALA A 107 -9.37 13.23 -1.98
CA ALA A 107 -8.77 12.04 -1.39
C ALA A 107 -7.50 12.36 -0.60
N LEU A 108 -6.62 13.17 -1.18
CA LEU A 108 -5.40 13.62 -0.51
C LEU A 108 -5.72 14.43 0.75
N ALA A 109 -6.70 15.34 0.69
CA ALA A 109 -7.12 16.13 1.85
C ALA A 109 -7.71 15.25 2.96
N ALA A 110 -8.54 14.27 2.61
CA ALA A 110 -9.17 13.36 3.56
C ALA A 110 -8.17 12.38 4.20
N GLY A 111 -7.22 11.86 3.40
CA GLY A 111 -6.27 10.84 3.83
C GLY A 111 -5.02 11.37 4.55
N ARG A 112 -4.81 12.68 4.64
CA ARG A 112 -3.65 13.28 5.32
C ARG A 112 -3.87 13.48 6.82
N THR A 113 -2.78 13.35 7.57
CA THR A 113 -2.67 13.85 8.95
C THR A 113 -2.06 15.25 8.97
N GLY A 114 -2.02 15.89 10.15
CA GLY A 114 -1.53 17.25 10.31
C GLY A 114 -0.07 17.48 9.89
N ASN A 115 0.74 16.43 9.84
CA ASN A 115 2.12 16.45 9.31
C ASN A 115 2.18 16.37 7.77
N GLY A 116 1.04 16.29 7.08
CA GLY A 116 0.95 16.26 5.62
C GLY A 116 1.05 14.86 4.99
N VAL A 117 1.33 13.82 5.77
CA VAL A 117 1.48 12.44 5.27
C VAL A 117 0.13 11.87 4.84
N PHE A 118 0.09 11.33 3.63
CA PHE A 118 -1.07 10.63 3.07
C PHE A 118 -0.87 9.12 3.12
N GLY A 119 -1.89 8.38 3.50
CA GLY A 119 -1.90 6.91 3.46
C GLY A 119 -3.09 6.37 2.69
N ALA A 120 -2.89 5.28 1.92
CA ALA A 120 -3.97 4.57 1.26
C ALA A 120 -3.70 3.06 1.15
N LYS A 121 -4.76 2.30 0.89
CA LYS A 121 -4.68 0.88 0.56
C LYS A 121 -4.86 0.69 -0.94
N LEU A 122 -4.04 -0.19 -1.51
CA LEU A 122 -4.11 -0.53 -2.92
C LEU A 122 -4.10 -2.05 -3.09
N MET A 123 -5.18 -2.61 -3.62
CA MET A 123 -5.27 -4.02 -3.98
C MET A 123 -4.83 -4.21 -5.42
N TRP A 124 -4.37 -5.42 -5.81
CA TRP A 124 -3.92 -5.66 -7.18
C TRP A 124 -5.07 -5.29 -8.09
N GLY A 125 -5.90 -5.51 -8.55
CA GLY A 125 -6.93 -5.08 -9.50
C GLY A 125 -7.23 -3.57 -9.52
N THR A 126 -6.88 -2.84 -8.46
CA THR A 126 -7.07 -1.38 -8.37
C THR A 126 -5.90 -0.60 -8.97
N LEU A 127 -4.71 -1.23 -9.08
CA LEU A 127 -3.50 -0.54 -9.54
C LEU A 127 -3.66 -0.03 -10.99
N ASP A 128 -4.06 -0.90 -11.91
CA ASP A 128 -4.20 -0.56 -13.32
C ASP A 128 -5.24 0.54 -13.54
N GLU A 129 -6.36 0.47 -12.81
CA GLU A 129 -7.41 1.49 -12.84
C GLU A 129 -6.88 2.85 -12.37
N LEU A 130 -6.12 2.86 -11.26
CA LEU A 130 -5.50 4.07 -10.73
C LEU A 130 -4.49 4.65 -11.73
N MET A 131 -3.60 3.81 -12.29
CA MET A 131 -2.61 4.27 -13.27
C MET A 131 -3.28 4.86 -14.52
N ALA A 132 -4.34 4.24 -15.03
CA ALA A 132 -5.11 4.77 -16.16
C ALA A 132 -5.76 6.12 -15.85
N LYS A 133 -6.27 6.31 -14.64
CA LYS A 133 -6.87 7.58 -14.18
C LYS A 133 -5.81 8.66 -13.99
N LEU A 134 -4.69 8.33 -13.36
CA LEU A 134 -3.56 9.25 -13.21
C LEU A 134 -2.94 9.66 -14.55
N GLY A 135 -2.86 8.73 -15.53
CA GLY A 135 -2.39 9.03 -16.88
C GLY A 135 -3.25 10.07 -17.60
N ARG A 136 -4.55 10.16 -17.28
CA ARG A 136 -5.42 11.24 -17.79
C ARG A 136 -5.19 12.57 -17.09
N VAL A 137 -4.84 12.55 -15.79
CA VAL A 137 -4.52 13.75 -15.01
C VAL A 137 -3.13 14.28 -15.34
N PHE A 138 -2.17 13.39 -15.61
CA PHE A 138 -0.77 13.70 -15.90
C PHE A 138 -0.35 13.09 -17.25
N PRO A 139 -0.85 13.57 -18.38
CA PRO A 139 -0.64 12.93 -19.69
C PRO A 139 0.82 12.83 -20.10
N ASP A 140 1.66 13.77 -19.68
CA ASP A 140 3.11 13.76 -19.95
C ASP A 140 3.86 12.61 -19.23
N ARG A 141 3.20 11.91 -18.30
CA ARG A 141 3.72 10.77 -17.56
C ARG A 141 3.02 9.45 -17.90
N ALA A 142 2.12 9.44 -18.86
CA ALA A 142 1.40 8.23 -19.23
C ALA A 142 2.37 7.09 -19.62
N GLY A 143 2.19 5.92 -18.98
CA GLY A 143 3.08 4.78 -19.16
C GLY A 143 4.32 4.75 -18.26
N ASP A 144 4.50 5.74 -17.39
CA ASP A 144 5.52 5.79 -16.34
C ASP A 144 4.83 5.75 -14.97
N ASP A 145 4.55 4.56 -14.45
CA ASP A 145 3.83 4.37 -13.19
C ASP A 145 4.50 5.08 -12.01
N ALA A 146 5.84 5.00 -11.92
CA ALA A 146 6.59 5.67 -10.87
C ALA A 146 6.49 7.19 -10.98
N GLY A 147 6.56 7.73 -12.19
CA GLY A 147 6.38 9.16 -12.48
C GLY A 147 4.95 9.64 -12.21
N LEU A 148 3.93 8.84 -12.53
CA LEU A 148 2.53 9.11 -12.23
C LEU A 148 2.30 9.20 -10.71
N LEU A 149 2.78 8.20 -9.98
CA LEU A 149 2.68 8.17 -8.52
C LEU A 149 3.44 9.33 -7.88
N GLY A 150 4.66 9.61 -8.34
CA GLY A 150 5.45 10.75 -7.87
C GLY A 150 4.78 12.09 -8.11
N SER A 151 4.11 12.26 -9.27
CA SER A 151 3.38 13.50 -9.61
C SER A 151 2.12 13.68 -8.76
N ALA A 152 1.41 12.59 -8.47
CA ALA A 152 0.17 12.62 -7.71
C ALA A 152 0.39 12.67 -6.19
N PHE A 153 1.39 11.93 -5.68
CA PHE A 153 1.52 11.62 -4.26
C PHE A 153 2.86 12.03 -3.65
N GLY A 154 3.78 12.58 -4.43
CA GLY A 154 5.12 12.94 -3.94
C GLY A 154 6.01 11.71 -3.70
N ARG A 155 6.90 11.78 -2.69
CA ARG A 155 7.75 10.66 -2.28
C ARG A 155 6.89 9.56 -1.66
N THR A 156 6.73 8.47 -2.38
CA THR A 156 5.79 7.42 -2.05
C THR A 156 6.50 6.18 -1.52
N GLY A 157 6.17 5.78 -0.29
CA GLY A 157 6.56 4.50 0.29
C GLY A 157 5.56 3.39 -0.07
N PHE A 158 6.03 2.15 -0.14
CA PHE A 158 5.18 0.98 -0.39
C PHE A 158 5.37 -0.05 0.71
N VAL A 159 4.27 -0.48 1.32
CA VAL A 159 4.22 -1.56 2.30
C VAL A 159 3.52 -2.74 1.66
N PHE A 160 4.24 -3.84 1.42
CA PHE A 160 3.67 -5.04 0.80
C PHE A 160 3.31 -6.07 1.85
N LEU A 161 2.01 -6.17 2.12
CA LEU A 161 1.45 -7.08 3.12
C LEU A 161 1.02 -8.41 2.48
N ARG A 162 1.56 -9.52 2.98
CA ARG A 162 1.27 -10.88 2.50
C ARG A 162 0.81 -11.79 3.63
N ARG A 163 0.08 -12.84 3.26
CA ARG A 163 -0.28 -13.93 4.15
C ARG A 163 0.31 -15.23 3.61
N ALA A 164 1.18 -15.89 4.40
CA ALA A 164 1.84 -17.12 3.98
C ALA A 164 0.84 -18.29 3.88
N ASP A 165 -0.11 -18.37 4.80
CA ASP A 165 -1.20 -19.36 4.76
C ASP A 165 -2.26 -18.94 3.74
N ILE A 166 -2.02 -19.27 2.47
CA ILE A 166 -2.90 -18.93 1.34
C ILE A 166 -4.25 -19.67 1.48
N VAL A 167 -4.29 -20.88 2.04
CA VAL A 167 -5.54 -21.62 2.29
C VAL A 167 -6.41 -20.87 3.28
N ALA A 168 -5.84 -20.45 4.41
CA ALA A 168 -6.57 -19.66 5.39
C ALA A 168 -7.01 -18.29 4.83
N GLN A 169 -6.22 -17.69 3.93
CA GLN A 169 -6.60 -16.47 3.24
C GLN A 169 -7.79 -16.70 2.31
N ALA A 170 -7.76 -17.76 1.49
CA ALA A 170 -8.82 -18.10 0.54
C ALA A 170 -10.14 -18.46 1.25
N VAL A 171 -10.09 -19.24 2.34
CA VAL A 171 -11.27 -19.52 3.16
C VAL A 171 -11.87 -18.24 3.74
N SER A 172 -11.03 -17.35 4.27
CA SER A 172 -11.48 -16.05 4.77
C SER A 172 -12.08 -15.18 3.66
N TRP A 173 -11.56 -15.27 2.42
CA TRP A 173 -12.08 -14.54 1.27
C TRP A 173 -13.44 -15.09 0.84
N LEU A 174 -13.57 -16.41 0.69
CA LEU A 174 -14.86 -17.06 0.38
C LEU A 174 -15.94 -16.62 1.38
N ARG A 175 -15.63 -16.64 2.66
CA ARG A 175 -16.58 -16.21 3.69
C ARG A 175 -16.99 -14.75 3.54
N ALA A 176 -16.02 -13.86 3.23
CA ALA A 176 -16.32 -12.46 3.00
C ALA A 176 -17.20 -12.24 1.76
N GLU A 177 -16.99 -13.01 0.66
CA GLU A 177 -17.85 -12.98 -0.51
C GLU A 177 -19.29 -13.40 -0.19
N GLN A 178 -19.45 -14.46 0.60
CA GLN A 178 -20.76 -15.01 0.93
C GLN A 178 -21.54 -14.19 1.94
N THR A 179 -20.85 -13.61 2.92
CA THR A 179 -21.48 -12.85 4.02
C THR A 179 -21.50 -11.34 3.80
N GLY A 180 -20.69 -10.82 2.86
CA GLY A 180 -20.44 -9.39 2.71
C GLY A 180 -19.62 -8.76 3.85
N ALA A 181 -19.22 -9.54 4.86
CA ALA A 181 -18.45 -9.06 6.00
C ALA A 181 -16.95 -9.02 5.67
N TRP A 182 -16.49 -7.90 5.12
CA TRP A 182 -15.08 -7.72 4.76
C TRP A 182 -14.19 -7.33 5.95
N TYR A 183 -14.76 -6.72 7.00
CA TYR A 183 -14.10 -6.38 8.26
C TYR A 183 -15.11 -6.33 9.42
N ILE A 184 -14.61 -6.43 10.65
CA ILE A 184 -15.37 -6.20 11.88
C ILE A 184 -14.79 -4.98 12.59
N GLY A 185 -15.66 -4.10 13.09
CA GLY A 185 -15.25 -2.82 13.69
C GLY A 185 -14.98 -1.76 12.61
N GLY A 186 -14.37 -0.66 13.04
CA GLY A 186 -14.13 0.51 12.20
C GLY A 186 -15.23 1.56 12.31
N ASN A 187 -14.90 2.79 11.91
CA ASN A 187 -15.81 3.93 11.92
C ASN A 187 -15.86 4.59 10.56
N GLY A 188 -16.92 4.31 9.80
CA GLY A 188 -17.20 5.05 8.57
C GLY A 188 -16.38 4.65 7.35
N GLU A 189 -15.77 3.45 7.34
CA GLU A 189 -15.21 2.89 6.12
C GLU A 189 -16.30 2.69 5.07
N ILE A 190 -15.94 2.99 3.82
CA ILE A 190 -16.74 2.67 2.64
C ILE A 190 -16.28 1.31 2.10
N GLY A 191 -17.22 0.49 1.59
CA GLY A 191 -16.93 -0.77 0.93
C GLY A 191 -17.00 -2.02 1.81
N GLY A 192 -17.51 -1.91 3.02
CA GLY A 192 -18.01 -3.05 3.79
C GLY A 192 -19.38 -3.43 3.27
N GLY A 193 -19.46 -4.40 2.36
CA GLY A 193 -20.75 -4.85 1.86
C GLY A 193 -21.64 -5.33 3.01
N VAL A 194 -22.91 -4.92 3.00
CA VAL A 194 -23.94 -5.58 3.80
C VAL A 194 -24.10 -6.97 3.20
N GLY A 195 -23.82 -8.00 3.99
CA GLY A 195 -24.02 -9.37 3.55
C GLY A 195 -25.44 -9.58 3.07
N THR A 196 -25.57 -10.01 1.84
CA THR A 196 -26.87 -10.34 1.24
C THR A 196 -27.13 -11.85 1.28
N GLY A 197 -26.18 -12.59 1.86
CA GLY A 197 -26.17 -14.04 1.80
C GLY A 197 -26.78 -14.72 2.99
N GLY A 198 -27.29 -15.92 2.74
CA GLY A 198 -27.63 -16.88 3.76
C GLY A 198 -26.40 -17.33 4.58
N PRO A 199 -26.51 -18.34 5.42
CA PRO A 199 -25.38 -18.85 6.18
C PRO A 199 -24.26 -19.28 5.21
N PRO A 200 -22.99 -18.98 5.53
CA PRO A 200 -21.87 -19.31 4.66
C PRO A 200 -21.76 -20.83 4.45
N SER A 201 -21.42 -21.25 3.23
CA SER A 201 -21.30 -22.65 2.84
C SER A 201 -19.90 -22.96 2.33
N PHE A 202 -19.40 -24.16 2.67
CA PHE A 202 -18.10 -24.64 2.20
C PHE A 202 -18.14 -24.97 0.70
N ASP A 203 -17.18 -24.41 -0.04
CA ASP A 203 -17.00 -24.67 -1.47
C ASP A 203 -15.50 -24.87 -1.78
N ALA A 204 -15.08 -26.14 -1.91
CA ALA A 204 -13.69 -26.49 -2.20
C ALA A 204 -13.23 -25.97 -3.57
N GLY A 205 -14.11 -25.98 -4.58
CA GLY A 205 -13.81 -25.49 -5.92
C GLY A 205 -13.50 -23.97 -5.89
N ARG A 206 -14.36 -23.19 -5.21
CA ARG A 206 -14.15 -21.76 -5.06
C ARG A 206 -12.90 -21.43 -4.23
N ILE A 207 -12.62 -22.18 -3.17
CA ILE A 207 -11.38 -22.02 -2.39
C ILE A 207 -10.17 -22.26 -3.29
N GLY A 208 -10.16 -23.31 -4.12
CA GLY A 208 -9.09 -23.59 -5.07
C GLY A 208 -8.87 -22.46 -6.07
N GLN A 209 -9.94 -21.88 -6.63
CA GLN A 209 -9.87 -20.70 -7.52
C GLN A 209 -9.26 -19.49 -6.80
N LEU A 210 -9.67 -19.24 -5.56
CA LEU A 210 -9.16 -18.13 -4.77
C LEU A 210 -7.67 -18.30 -4.42
N ILE A 211 -7.21 -19.53 -4.14
CA ILE A 211 -5.79 -19.83 -3.93
C ILE A 211 -4.97 -19.46 -5.18
N GLN A 212 -5.44 -19.87 -6.36
CA GLN A 212 -4.78 -19.52 -7.62
C GLN A 212 -4.76 -18.02 -7.86
N LEU A 213 -5.88 -17.34 -7.65
CA LEU A 213 -6.00 -15.88 -7.81
C LEU A 213 -5.07 -15.12 -6.86
N ILE A 214 -5.00 -15.50 -5.58
CA ILE A 214 -4.09 -14.93 -4.60
C ILE A 214 -2.64 -15.10 -5.05
N GLY A 215 -2.28 -16.30 -5.55
CA GLY A 215 -0.95 -16.58 -6.07
C GLY A 215 -0.60 -15.68 -7.25
N GLN A 216 -1.50 -15.55 -8.22
CA GLN A 216 -1.35 -14.68 -9.39
C GLN A 216 -1.18 -13.21 -8.98
N HIS A 217 -2.02 -12.69 -8.10
CA HIS A 217 -1.94 -11.30 -7.64
C HIS A 217 -0.65 -11.01 -6.87
N ASN A 218 -0.22 -11.95 -6.01
CA ASN A 218 1.05 -11.79 -5.29
C ASN A 218 2.25 -11.77 -6.26
N ALA A 219 2.27 -12.64 -7.28
CA ALA A 219 3.30 -12.66 -8.30
C ALA A 219 3.30 -11.36 -9.14
N ALA A 220 2.12 -10.88 -9.47
CA ALA A 220 1.94 -9.65 -10.23
C ALA A 220 2.43 -8.41 -9.44
N TRP A 221 2.18 -8.33 -8.14
CA TRP A 221 2.76 -7.30 -7.27
C TRP A 221 4.28 -7.32 -7.28
N GLU A 222 4.90 -8.50 -7.13
CA GLU A 222 6.37 -8.63 -7.17
C GLU A 222 6.94 -8.20 -8.53
N ALA A 223 6.30 -8.60 -9.63
CA ALA A 223 6.70 -8.22 -10.98
C ALA A 223 6.60 -6.70 -11.18
N TRP A 224 5.52 -6.08 -10.73
CA TRP A 224 5.33 -4.63 -10.82
C TRP A 224 6.36 -3.86 -9.99
N PHE A 225 6.60 -4.24 -8.74
CA PHE A 225 7.64 -3.61 -7.93
C PHE A 225 9.01 -3.70 -8.60
N ALA A 226 9.34 -4.87 -9.17
CA ALA A 226 10.60 -5.07 -9.86
C ALA A 226 10.72 -4.19 -11.13
N SER A 227 9.65 -4.11 -11.94
CA SER A 227 9.64 -3.32 -13.18
C SER A 227 9.69 -1.81 -12.91
N ALA A 228 9.02 -1.34 -11.86
CA ALA A 228 9.02 0.05 -11.45
C ALA A 228 10.24 0.45 -10.60
N GLY A 229 11.16 -0.48 -10.32
CA GLY A 229 12.35 -0.23 -9.47
C GLY A 229 12.01 0.07 -8.01
N ILE A 230 10.82 -0.33 -7.55
CA ILE A 230 10.31 -0.07 -6.19
C ILE A 230 10.81 -1.15 -5.24
N ARG A 231 11.28 -0.75 -4.07
CA ARG A 231 11.64 -1.63 -2.95
C ARG A 231 10.63 -1.48 -1.82
N PRO A 232 9.58 -2.31 -1.77
CA PRO A 232 8.58 -2.20 -0.72
C PRO A 232 9.11 -2.70 0.62
N HIS A 233 8.63 -2.12 1.71
CA HIS A 233 8.72 -2.73 3.04
C HIS A 233 7.81 -3.95 3.10
N ARG A 234 8.36 -5.12 3.37
CA ARG A 234 7.59 -6.38 3.37
C ARG A 234 7.12 -6.71 4.76
N VAL A 235 5.84 -7.02 4.87
CA VAL A 235 5.19 -7.43 6.12
C VAL A 235 4.41 -8.71 5.87
N SER A 236 4.56 -9.70 6.74
CA SER A 236 3.68 -10.86 6.75
C SER A 236 2.53 -10.70 7.75
N TYR A 237 1.39 -11.32 7.45
CA TYR A 237 0.28 -11.37 8.41
C TYR A 237 0.69 -12.01 9.74
N ALA A 238 1.59 -13.01 9.71
CA ALA A 238 2.05 -13.68 10.92
C ALA A 238 2.88 -12.74 11.84
N GLU A 239 3.74 -11.89 11.26
CA GLU A 239 4.47 -10.86 12.01
C GLU A 239 3.52 -9.82 12.60
N LEU A 240 2.56 -9.35 11.78
CA LEU A 240 1.54 -8.39 12.22
C LEU A 240 0.71 -8.96 13.37
N ASP A 241 0.35 -10.23 13.29
CA ASP A 241 -0.45 -10.93 14.29
C ASP A 241 0.31 -11.17 15.60
N ALA A 242 1.60 -11.46 15.50
CA ALA A 242 2.46 -11.70 16.66
C ALA A 242 2.90 -10.42 17.38
N GLY A 243 3.00 -9.28 16.64
CA GLY A 243 3.55 -8.06 17.22
C GLY A 243 3.08 -6.78 16.53
N MET A 244 1.79 -6.44 16.66
CA MET A 244 1.15 -5.30 15.98
C MET A 244 1.92 -3.98 16.18
N ALA A 245 2.31 -3.65 17.40
CA ALA A 245 3.03 -2.41 17.71
C ALA A 245 4.42 -2.40 17.05
N GLY A 246 5.18 -3.49 17.15
CA GLY A 246 6.52 -3.59 16.56
C GLY A 246 6.49 -3.47 15.03
N VAL A 247 5.55 -4.13 14.37
CA VAL A 247 5.36 -4.02 12.91
C VAL A 247 4.98 -2.59 12.52
N THR A 248 4.07 -1.96 13.28
CA THR A 248 3.67 -0.58 13.01
C THR A 248 4.87 0.37 13.12
N LEU A 249 5.67 0.26 14.19
CA LEU A 249 6.87 1.08 14.38
C LEU A 249 7.91 0.86 13.28
N ALA A 250 8.13 -0.38 12.83
CA ALA A 250 9.04 -0.69 11.73
C ALA A 250 8.58 -0.06 10.40
N ILE A 251 7.26 0.00 10.15
CA ILE A 251 6.71 0.69 8.99
C ILE A 251 6.94 2.21 9.11
N LEU A 252 6.72 2.79 10.29
CA LEU A 252 6.94 4.22 10.49
C LEU A 252 8.41 4.60 10.30
N ASP A 253 9.35 3.80 10.83
CA ASP A 253 10.78 3.95 10.60
C ASP A 253 11.12 3.89 9.10
N PHE A 254 10.59 2.89 8.38
CA PHE A 254 10.74 2.80 6.92
C PHE A 254 10.24 4.04 6.17
N LEU A 255 9.15 4.65 6.65
CA LEU A 255 8.56 5.87 6.08
C LEU A 255 9.27 7.16 6.56
N GLY A 256 10.20 7.08 7.50
CA GLY A 256 10.87 8.21 8.13
C GLY A 256 9.94 9.05 9.00
N LEU A 257 8.98 8.42 9.67
CA LEU A 257 7.97 9.08 10.49
C LEU A 257 8.21 8.81 11.98
N ASP A 258 8.36 9.87 12.75
CA ASP A 258 8.49 9.78 14.20
C ASP A 258 7.11 9.69 14.87
N VAL A 259 6.99 8.78 15.84
CA VAL A 259 5.78 8.64 16.66
C VAL A 259 5.92 9.53 17.90
N PRO A 260 4.93 10.34 18.26
CA PRO A 260 4.92 11.02 19.55
C PRO A 260 4.92 10.02 20.70
N ASP A 261 5.78 10.25 21.71
CA ASP A 261 6.04 9.34 22.84
C ASP A 261 4.79 8.91 23.63
N GLU A 262 3.75 9.73 23.61
CA GLU A 262 2.49 9.49 24.34
C GLU A 262 1.46 8.67 23.55
N ARG A 263 1.74 8.27 22.29
CA ARG A 263 0.78 7.57 21.44
C ARG A 263 0.72 6.09 21.74
N VAL A 264 -0.49 5.60 21.98
CA VAL A 264 -0.78 4.17 22.09
C VAL A 264 -1.25 3.65 20.73
N ILE A 265 -0.52 2.67 20.21
CA ILE A 265 -0.87 1.99 18.95
C ILE A 265 -1.96 0.97 19.26
N VAL A 266 -3.16 1.20 18.74
CA VAL A 266 -4.32 0.34 18.99
C VAL A 266 -4.98 -0.10 17.68
N PRO A 267 -5.42 -1.35 17.57
CA PRO A 267 -6.18 -1.80 16.42
C PRO A 267 -7.59 -1.19 16.42
N ARG A 268 -8.07 -0.79 15.24
CA ARG A 268 -9.45 -0.34 15.03
C ARG A 268 -10.38 -1.50 14.64
N HIS A 269 -9.81 -2.56 14.08
CA HIS A 269 -10.55 -3.72 13.59
C HIS A 269 -10.21 -4.95 14.39
N GLU A 270 -11.20 -5.83 14.54
CA GLU A 270 -11.07 -7.10 15.24
C GLU A 270 -10.74 -8.24 14.28
N ARG A 271 -10.18 -9.33 14.85
CA ARG A 271 -9.99 -10.58 14.13
C ARG A 271 -11.33 -11.20 13.74
N GLN A 272 -11.40 -11.72 12.52
CA GLN A 272 -12.56 -12.48 12.03
C GLN A 272 -12.35 -14.00 12.04
N ALA A 273 -11.27 -14.48 12.63
CA ALA A 273 -11.03 -15.92 12.73
C ALA A 273 -11.94 -16.53 13.79
N ASP A 274 -12.75 -17.51 13.38
CA ASP A 274 -13.64 -18.27 14.23
C ASP A 274 -13.48 -19.78 13.98
N GLU A 275 -14.21 -20.59 14.77
CA GLU A 275 -14.16 -22.05 14.68
C GLU A 275 -14.57 -22.57 13.29
N LEU A 276 -15.57 -21.97 12.65
CA LEU A 276 -16.00 -22.35 11.31
C LEU A 276 -14.89 -22.16 10.27
N THR A 277 -14.12 -21.07 10.38
CA THR A 277 -12.95 -20.84 9.51
C THR A 277 -11.91 -21.95 9.70
N ALA A 278 -11.62 -22.32 10.94
CA ALA A 278 -10.67 -23.38 11.24
C ALA A 278 -11.11 -24.74 10.66
N GLN A 279 -12.39 -25.11 10.83
CA GLN A 279 -12.98 -26.34 10.27
C GLN A 279 -12.88 -26.37 8.73
N TRP A 280 -13.13 -25.25 8.04
CA TRP A 280 -13.05 -25.19 6.58
C TRP A 280 -11.61 -25.28 6.06
N ILE A 281 -10.66 -24.69 6.76
CA ILE A 281 -9.23 -24.80 6.43
C ILE A 281 -8.78 -26.26 6.54
N GLU A 282 -9.11 -26.94 7.65
CA GLU A 282 -8.76 -28.33 7.86
C GLU A 282 -9.42 -29.24 6.81
N ARG A 283 -10.72 -29.08 6.59
CA ARG A 283 -11.47 -29.84 5.58
C ARG A 283 -10.85 -29.69 4.19
N TYR A 284 -10.55 -28.47 3.76
CA TYR A 284 -9.95 -28.22 2.46
C TYR A 284 -8.59 -28.91 2.31
N ARG A 285 -7.74 -28.83 3.34
CA ARG A 285 -6.43 -29.49 3.34
C ARG A 285 -6.54 -31.00 3.24
N LEU A 286 -7.49 -31.61 3.95
CA LEU A 286 -7.73 -33.06 3.89
C LEU A 286 -8.27 -33.48 2.52
N GLU A 287 -9.20 -32.77 1.92
CA GLU A 287 -9.73 -33.05 0.59
C GLU A 287 -8.66 -32.91 -0.50
N SER A 288 -7.86 -31.86 -0.45
CA SER A 288 -6.79 -31.59 -1.43
C SER A 288 -5.61 -32.56 -1.35
N ALA A 289 -5.36 -33.18 -0.19
CA ALA A 289 -4.33 -34.21 -0.03
C ALA A 289 -4.73 -35.58 -0.60
N ARG A 290 -6.01 -35.76 -0.94
CA ARG A 290 -6.56 -37.01 -1.49
C ARG A 290 -6.73 -36.98 -3.01
N SER A 291 -6.63 -35.80 -3.59
CA SER A 291 -6.73 -35.54 -5.05
C SER A 291 -5.35 -35.51 -5.70
#